data_59126d0aeb208a5ae90849c2da3a5793
#
_entry.id   59126d0aeb208a5ae90849c2da3a5793
#
_cell.length_a   1.000
_cell.length_b   1.000
_cell.length_c   1.000
_cell.angle_alpha   90.00
_cell.angle_beta   90.00
_cell.angle_gamma   90.00
#
_symmetry.space_group_name_H-M   'P 1'
#
loop_
_entity.id
_entity.type
_entity.pdbx_description
1 polymer ?
#
loop_
_entity_poly.entity_id
_entity_poly.type
_entity_poly.pdbx_seq_one_letter_code
_entity_poly.pdbx_strand_id
1 'polypeptide(L)'
;MDGTLRFSGAVERDPAIDAWMKEQPGELRSIASQWFGVMRKCGDEFRELMHDGCPVACVGDAPFCYVNAFTAHVNVGFFHGAELPDPAGLLQGSGKHMRHVKLKPGAAVNSAALRKLIDEAYSDIKARLDGLVHTTRNHLFPPQKLSKYSAGSKNKLE
;
A
#
# COMPACT_ATOMS: atom_id res chain seq x y z
N MET A 1 15.08 -15.19 6.93
CA MET A 1 13.72 -14.89 6.51
C MET A 1 13.18 -13.75 7.28
N ASP A 2 12.66 -12.77 6.63
CA ASP A 2 12.27 -11.55 7.32
C ASP A 2 10.77 -11.41 7.53
N GLY A 3 9.97 -12.28 6.96
CA GLY A 3 8.53 -12.21 7.14
C GLY A 3 7.86 -11.05 6.42
N THR A 4 8.62 -10.23 5.72
CA THR A 4 8.05 -9.12 4.97
C THR A 4 7.47 -9.64 3.67
N LEU A 5 6.23 -9.25 3.36
CA LEU A 5 5.58 -9.63 2.12
C LEU A 5 6.38 -9.08 0.93
N ARG A 6 6.55 -9.89 -0.11
CA ARG A 6 7.29 -9.53 -1.31
C ARG A 6 6.50 -9.91 -2.54
N PHE A 7 6.51 -9.03 -3.53
CA PHE A 7 5.89 -9.28 -4.82
C PHE A 7 6.98 -9.17 -5.88
N SER A 8 7.49 -10.30 -6.36
CA SER A 8 8.49 -10.28 -7.41
C SER A 8 7.87 -9.70 -8.69
N GLY A 9 8.70 -9.03 -9.48
CA GLY A 9 8.22 -8.42 -10.71
C GLY A 9 7.89 -6.95 -10.61
N ALA A 10 8.03 -6.33 -9.44
CA ALA A 10 7.81 -4.90 -9.31
C ALA A 10 8.88 -4.13 -10.10
N VAL A 11 8.45 -3.11 -10.85
CA VAL A 11 9.29 -2.34 -11.76
C VAL A 11 9.08 -0.85 -11.52
N GLU A 12 9.93 -0.03 -12.15
CA GLU A 12 9.80 1.42 -11.98
C GLU A 12 8.50 1.95 -12.55
N ARG A 13 8.05 1.41 -13.68
CA ARG A 13 6.81 1.82 -14.31
C ARG A 13 6.24 0.63 -15.06
N ASP A 14 5.02 0.24 -14.71
CA ASP A 14 4.35 -0.90 -15.33
C ASP A 14 3.25 -0.40 -16.27
N PRO A 15 3.41 -0.57 -17.59
CA PRO A 15 2.38 -0.10 -18.53
C PRO A 15 1.02 -0.76 -18.33
N ALA A 16 0.97 -1.94 -17.71
CA ALA A 16 -0.31 -2.57 -17.40
C ALA A 16 -1.14 -1.75 -16.43
N ILE A 17 -0.49 -0.96 -15.57
CA ILE A 17 -1.20 -0.08 -14.65
C ILE A 17 -1.88 1.06 -15.42
N ASP A 18 -1.18 1.66 -16.38
CA ASP A 18 -1.77 2.71 -17.20
C ASP A 18 -2.96 2.17 -17.99
N ALA A 19 -2.85 0.94 -18.50
CA ALA A 19 -3.97 0.29 -19.19
C ALA A 19 -5.15 0.07 -18.26
N TRP A 20 -4.87 -0.41 -17.03
CA TRP A 20 -5.92 -0.61 -16.04
C TRP A 20 -6.64 0.70 -15.71
N MET A 21 -5.89 1.79 -15.56
CA MET A 21 -6.48 3.10 -15.29
C MET A 21 -7.44 3.51 -16.41
N LYS A 22 -7.05 3.30 -17.65
CA LYS A 22 -7.88 3.67 -18.80
C LYS A 22 -9.19 2.91 -18.86
N GLU A 23 -9.23 1.72 -18.27
CA GLU A 23 -10.43 0.90 -18.26
C GLU A 23 -11.46 1.36 -17.24
N GLN A 24 -11.07 2.24 -16.31
CA GLN A 24 -11.99 2.67 -15.26
C GLN A 24 -12.92 3.76 -15.77
N PRO A 25 -14.20 3.79 -15.30
CA PRO A 25 -15.09 4.89 -15.65
C PRO A 25 -14.57 6.23 -15.14
N GLY A 26 -15.01 7.32 -15.76
CA GLY A 26 -14.43 8.64 -15.59
C GLY A 26 -14.06 9.07 -14.20
N GLU A 27 -15.03 9.12 -13.28
CA GLU A 27 -14.74 9.62 -11.94
C GLU A 27 -13.90 8.65 -11.12
N LEU A 28 -14.12 7.34 -11.29
CA LEU A 28 -13.31 6.35 -10.61
C LEU A 28 -11.87 6.39 -11.13
N ARG A 29 -11.71 6.61 -12.44
CA ARG A 29 -10.37 6.76 -13.01
C ARG A 29 -9.64 7.95 -12.40
N SER A 30 -10.32 9.08 -12.26
CA SER A 30 -9.71 10.28 -11.69
C SER A 30 -9.22 10.03 -10.27
N ILE A 31 -10.07 9.39 -9.46
CA ILE A 31 -9.72 9.11 -8.06
C ILE A 31 -8.55 8.14 -8.01
N ALA A 32 -8.63 7.03 -8.73
CA ALA A 32 -7.58 6.03 -8.72
C ALA A 32 -6.25 6.60 -9.19
N SER A 33 -6.27 7.37 -10.27
CA SER A 33 -5.06 7.96 -10.83
C SER A 33 -4.44 8.98 -9.88
N GLN A 34 -5.28 9.79 -9.24
CA GLN A 34 -4.80 10.80 -8.29
C GLN A 34 -4.04 10.13 -7.16
N TRP A 35 -4.63 9.13 -6.54
CA TRP A 35 -4.03 8.54 -5.35
C TRP A 35 -2.87 7.60 -5.66
N PHE A 36 -2.94 6.89 -6.80
CA PHE A 36 -1.77 6.14 -7.21
C PHE A 36 -0.61 7.07 -7.57
N GLY A 37 -0.92 8.25 -8.11
CA GLY A 37 0.09 9.29 -8.36
C GLY A 37 0.79 9.75 -7.09
N VAL A 38 0.04 9.85 -5.98
CA VAL A 38 0.64 10.18 -4.68
C VAL A 38 1.61 9.07 -4.26
N MET A 39 1.21 7.82 -4.44
CA MET A 39 2.09 6.69 -4.10
C MET A 39 3.37 6.71 -4.92
N ARG A 40 3.26 7.01 -6.21
CA ARG A 40 4.41 7.07 -7.13
C ARG A 40 5.46 8.11 -6.71
N LYS A 41 5.04 9.10 -5.96
CA LYS A 41 5.92 10.21 -5.57
C LYS A 41 6.49 10.07 -4.18
N CYS A 42 6.27 8.93 -3.52
CA CYS A 42 6.71 8.76 -2.14
C CYS A 42 8.23 8.75 -1.98
N GLY A 43 8.97 8.19 -2.93
CA GLY A 43 10.43 8.15 -2.81
C GLY A 43 11.08 7.41 -3.96
N ASP A 44 12.41 7.39 -3.94
CA ASP A 44 13.21 6.85 -5.05
C ASP A 44 13.14 5.34 -5.17
N GLU A 45 12.78 4.66 -4.10
CA GLU A 45 12.72 3.21 -4.12
C GLU A 45 11.34 2.68 -4.49
N PHE A 46 10.45 3.57 -4.90
CA PHE A 46 9.12 3.18 -5.36
C PHE A 46 9.23 2.25 -6.57
N ARG A 47 8.43 1.20 -6.53
CA ARG A 47 8.24 0.27 -7.66
C ARG A 47 6.76 -0.09 -7.72
N GLU A 48 6.34 -0.62 -8.84
CA GLU A 48 4.92 -0.93 -9.02
C GLU A 48 4.72 -2.18 -9.84
N LEU A 49 3.55 -2.80 -9.70
CA LEU A 49 3.13 -3.91 -10.54
C LEU A 49 1.63 -4.09 -10.42
N MET A 50 1.06 -4.85 -11.36
CA MET A 50 -0.32 -5.34 -11.21
C MET A 50 -0.29 -6.62 -10.40
N HIS A 51 -1.19 -6.73 -9.42
CA HIS A 51 -1.30 -7.92 -8.59
C HIS A 51 -2.76 -8.08 -8.16
N ASP A 52 -3.31 -9.27 -8.31
CA ASP A 52 -4.71 -9.56 -8.00
C ASP A 52 -5.66 -8.58 -8.67
N GLY A 53 -5.33 -8.19 -9.90
CA GLY A 53 -6.21 -7.36 -10.71
C GLY A 53 -6.18 -5.88 -10.37
N CYS A 54 -5.24 -5.41 -9.57
CA CYS A 54 -5.16 -3.99 -9.25
C CYS A 54 -3.73 -3.50 -9.13
N PRO A 55 -3.53 -2.16 -9.28
CA PRO A 55 -2.20 -1.57 -9.15
C PRO A 55 -1.69 -1.62 -7.72
N VAL A 56 -0.46 -2.05 -7.55
CA VAL A 56 0.20 -2.16 -6.25
C VAL A 56 1.47 -1.32 -6.24
N ALA A 57 1.67 -0.59 -5.17
CA ALA A 57 2.81 0.27 -4.92
C ALA A 57 3.74 -0.39 -3.91
N CYS A 58 5.03 -0.43 -4.23
CA CYS A 58 6.03 -1.13 -3.44
C CYS A 58 7.23 -0.24 -3.13
N VAL A 59 7.94 -0.58 -2.06
CA VAL A 59 9.32 -0.15 -1.83
C VAL A 59 10.17 -1.34 -2.28
N GLY A 60 10.91 -1.19 -3.37
CA GLY A 60 11.53 -2.36 -3.99
C GLY A 60 10.46 -3.36 -4.38
N ASP A 61 10.52 -4.56 -3.83
CA ASP A 61 9.48 -5.57 -4.08
C ASP A 61 8.53 -5.77 -2.89
N ALA A 62 8.60 -4.90 -1.88
CA ALA A 62 7.75 -5.00 -0.69
C ALA A 62 6.56 -4.05 -0.81
N PRO A 63 5.33 -4.56 -0.95
CA PRO A 63 4.17 -3.70 -1.17
C PRO A 63 3.82 -2.89 0.07
N PHE A 64 3.39 -1.64 -0.15
CA PHE A 64 2.91 -0.81 0.94
C PHE A 64 1.48 -0.34 0.73
N CYS A 65 1.08 -0.08 -0.52
CA CYS A 65 -0.28 0.41 -0.83
C CYS A 65 -0.78 -0.17 -2.13
N TYR A 66 -2.09 -0.07 -2.34
CA TYR A 66 -2.72 -0.41 -3.62
C TYR A 66 -3.90 0.51 -3.88
N VAL A 67 -4.38 0.55 -5.12
CA VAL A 67 -5.69 1.10 -5.43
C VAL A 67 -6.51 0.01 -6.11
N ASN A 68 -7.82 -0.01 -5.82
CA ASN A 68 -8.73 -0.90 -6.51
C ASN A 68 -10.04 -0.17 -6.76
N ALA A 69 -10.71 -0.49 -7.87
CA ALA A 69 -11.94 0.18 -8.24
C ALA A 69 -13.09 -0.81 -8.19
N PHE A 70 -14.21 -0.35 -7.65
CA PHE A 70 -15.44 -1.12 -7.57
C PHE A 70 -16.52 -0.39 -8.37
N THR A 71 -17.77 -0.83 -8.26
CA THR A 71 -18.81 -0.21 -9.08
C THR A 71 -19.00 1.27 -8.77
N ALA A 72 -18.91 1.65 -7.49
CA ALA A 72 -19.27 3.01 -7.07
C ALA A 72 -18.19 3.67 -6.20
N HIS A 73 -17.01 3.06 -6.07
CA HIS A 73 -15.96 3.65 -5.23
C HIS A 73 -14.60 3.08 -5.58
N VAL A 74 -13.58 3.74 -5.07
CA VAL A 74 -12.18 3.29 -5.15
C VAL A 74 -11.69 3.05 -3.73
N ASN A 75 -10.97 1.98 -3.52
CA ASN A 75 -10.26 1.75 -2.26
C ASN A 75 -8.80 2.13 -2.44
N VAL A 76 -8.27 2.89 -1.49
CA VAL A 76 -6.83 3.04 -1.29
C VAL A 76 -6.50 2.10 -0.15
N GLY A 77 -5.68 1.09 -0.42
CA GLY A 77 -5.41 0.05 0.55
C GLY A 77 -3.99 0.08 1.08
N PHE A 78 -3.83 -0.48 2.27
CA PHE A 78 -2.57 -0.45 3.02
C PHE A 78 -2.28 -1.86 3.50
N PHE A 79 -1.19 -2.46 3.02
CA PHE A 79 -0.88 -3.85 3.34
C PHE A 79 -0.60 -4.07 4.83
N HIS A 80 -0.08 -3.04 5.51
CA HIS A 80 0.17 -3.09 6.94
C HIS A 80 -0.61 -2.01 7.66
N GLY A 81 -1.81 -1.74 7.18
CA GLY A 81 -2.64 -0.65 7.69
C GLY A 81 -2.97 -0.75 9.16
N ALA A 82 -3.09 -1.98 9.68
CA ALA A 82 -3.41 -2.18 11.10
C ALA A 82 -2.34 -1.60 12.02
N GLU A 83 -1.14 -1.39 11.52
CA GLU A 83 -0.01 -0.87 12.29
C GLU A 83 0.23 0.61 12.11
N LEU A 84 -0.54 1.27 11.25
CA LEU A 84 -0.33 2.69 10.96
C LEU A 84 -1.08 3.55 11.97
N PRO A 85 -0.50 4.67 12.39
CA PRO A 85 -1.25 5.65 13.16
C PRO A 85 -2.33 6.26 12.28
N ASP A 86 -3.53 6.40 12.83
CA ASP A 86 -4.69 6.88 12.08
C ASP A 86 -5.47 7.88 12.92
N PRO A 87 -4.85 9.04 13.23
CA PRO A 87 -5.51 9.99 14.13
C PRO A 87 -6.81 10.57 13.57
N ALA A 88 -6.95 10.60 12.23
CA ALA A 88 -8.17 11.13 11.62
C ALA A 88 -9.25 10.06 11.48
N GLY A 89 -8.95 8.80 11.80
CA GLY A 89 -9.95 7.73 11.77
C GLY A 89 -10.40 7.35 10.38
N LEU A 90 -9.49 7.37 9.39
CA LEU A 90 -9.84 7.08 8.00
C LEU A 90 -9.85 5.60 7.66
N LEU A 91 -9.05 4.81 8.35
CA LEU A 91 -8.83 3.41 7.97
C LEU A 91 -10.02 2.54 8.34
N GLN A 92 -10.42 1.70 7.41
CA GLN A 92 -11.50 0.74 7.55
C GLN A 92 -10.98 -0.67 7.33
N GLY A 93 -11.71 -1.64 7.86
CA GLY A 93 -11.37 -3.04 7.69
C GLY A 93 -11.13 -3.72 9.02
N SER A 94 -11.16 -5.05 8.99
CA SER A 94 -11.02 -5.86 10.19
C SER A 94 -10.03 -7.00 10.01
N GLY A 95 -9.30 -7.03 8.88
CA GLY A 95 -8.30 -8.05 8.67
C GLY A 95 -7.15 -7.92 9.64
N LYS A 96 -6.32 -8.94 9.71
CA LYS A 96 -5.21 -8.96 10.66
C LYS A 96 -4.19 -7.86 10.37
N HIS A 97 -3.97 -7.56 9.10
CA HIS A 97 -2.95 -6.59 8.69
C HIS A 97 -3.47 -5.48 7.79
N MET A 98 -4.38 -5.80 6.89
CA MET A 98 -4.76 -4.86 5.84
C MET A 98 -5.86 -3.91 6.29
N ARG A 99 -5.79 -2.69 5.80
CA ARG A 99 -6.83 -1.66 5.98
C ARG A 99 -6.99 -0.91 4.68
N HIS A 100 -8.09 -0.18 4.57
CA HIS A 100 -8.33 0.62 3.36
C HIS A 100 -9.11 1.88 3.69
N VAL A 101 -9.08 2.83 2.76
CA VAL A 101 -9.91 4.03 2.80
C VAL A 101 -10.80 3.98 1.56
N LYS A 102 -12.11 4.09 1.77
CA LYS A 102 -13.08 4.05 0.69
C LYS A 102 -13.34 5.47 0.19
N LEU A 103 -13.16 5.67 -1.12
CA LEU A 103 -13.32 6.98 -1.74
C LEU A 103 -14.44 6.93 -2.75
N LYS A 104 -15.46 7.76 -2.55
CA LYS A 104 -16.62 7.81 -3.42
C LYS A 104 -16.63 9.10 -4.23
N PRO A 105 -17.00 9.03 -5.53
CA PRO A 105 -17.14 10.26 -6.31
C PRO A 105 -18.08 11.24 -5.63
N GLY A 106 -17.68 12.50 -5.60
CA GLY A 106 -18.49 13.56 -5.02
C GLY A 106 -18.49 13.64 -3.51
N ALA A 107 -17.90 12.68 -2.81
CA ALA A 107 -17.81 12.72 -1.37
C ALA A 107 -16.51 13.39 -0.93
N ALA A 108 -16.58 14.16 0.15
CA ALA A 108 -15.41 14.82 0.69
C ALA A 108 -14.46 13.78 1.30
N VAL A 109 -13.17 14.03 1.18
CA VAL A 109 -12.15 13.21 1.81
C VAL A 109 -11.13 14.13 2.48
N ASN A 110 -10.59 13.69 3.61
CA ASN A 110 -9.50 14.41 4.26
C ASN A 110 -8.21 14.07 3.51
N SER A 111 -7.93 14.85 2.45
CA SER A 111 -6.81 14.57 1.57
C SER A 111 -5.47 14.65 2.28
N ALA A 112 -5.32 15.61 3.19
CA ALA A 112 -4.06 15.76 3.92
C ALA A 112 -3.79 14.54 4.80
N ALA A 113 -4.82 14.03 5.47
CA ALA A 113 -4.67 12.84 6.31
C ALA A 113 -4.37 11.60 5.47
N LEU A 114 -5.02 11.48 4.31
CA LEU A 114 -4.79 10.33 3.45
C LEU A 114 -3.38 10.36 2.85
N ARG A 115 -2.91 11.54 2.43
CA ARG A 115 -1.53 11.67 1.96
C ARG A 115 -0.54 11.27 3.04
N LYS A 116 -0.80 11.68 4.26
CA LYS A 116 0.07 11.34 5.37
C LYS A 116 0.10 9.85 5.62
N LEU A 117 -1.04 9.18 5.55
CA LEU A 117 -1.09 7.72 5.69
C LEU A 117 -0.25 7.03 4.62
N ILE A 118 -0.34 7.49 3.37
CA ILE A 118 0.43 6.91 2.28
C ILE A 118 1.93 7.11 2.51
N ASP A 119 2.33 8.32 2.90
CA ASP A 119 3.74 8.60 3.19
C ASP A 119 4.25 7.76 4.33
N GLU A 120 3.43 7.59 5.38
CA GLU A 120 3.83 6.78 6.53
C GLU A 120 3.91 5.31 6.16
N ALA A 121 3.03 4.83 5.27
CA ALA A 121 3.10 3.45 4.82
C ALA A 121 4.39 3.19 4.05
N TYR A 122 4.79 4.12 3.18
CA TYR A 122 6.06 4.02 2.47
C TYR A 122 7.23 3.99 3.46
N SER A 123 7.25 4.94 4.38
CA SER A 123 8.32 5.06 5.36
C SER A 123 8.40 3.84 6.27
N ASP A 124 7.25 3.29 6.64
CA ASP A 124 7.19 2.12 7.50
C ASP A 124 7.82 0.90 6.82
N ILE A 125 7.47 0.66 5.55
CA ILE A 125 8.08 -0.45 4.82
C ILE A 125 9.59 -0.23 4.66
N LYS A 126 9.99 0.99 4.30
CA LYS A 126 11.40 1.29 4.15
C LYS A 126 12.16 1.06 5.45
N ALA A 127 11.58 1.48 6.57
CA ALA A 127 12.21 1.27 7.88
C ALA A 127 12.30 -0.21 8.24
N ARG A 128 11.27 -1.01 7.88
CA ARG A 128 11.32 -2.45 8.12
C ARG A 128 12.45 -3.11 7.35
N LEU A 129 12.63 -2.72 6.10
CA LEU A 129 13.70 -3.27 5.28
C LEU A 129 15.07 -2.87 5.84
N ASP A 130 15.23 -1.62 6.24
CA ASP A 130 16.46 -1.14 6.84
C ASP A 130 16.68 -1.77 8.22
N GLY A 131 15.61 -1.89 9.00
CA GLY A 131 15.66 -2.49 10.32
C GLY A 131 16.10 -3.94 10.32
N LEU A 132 15.73 -4.68 9.25
CA LEU A 132 16.17 -6.06 9.12
C LEU A 132 17.69 -6.15 8.95
N VAL A 133 18.27 -5.22 8.21
CA VAL A 133 19.72 -5.16 8.08
C VAL A 133 20.37 -4.88 9.44
N HIS A 134 19.81 -3.92 10.18
CA HIS A 134 20.30 -3.60 11.51
C HIS A 134 20.11 -4.76 12.48
N THR A 135 18.97 -5.42 12.42
CA THR A 135 18.67 -6.57 13.27
C THR A 135 19.69 -7.67 13.07
N THR A 136 20.04 -7.93 11.82
CA THR A 136 21.03 -8.97 11.50
C THR A 136 22.35 -8.70 12.18
N ARG A 137 22.74 -7.43 12.28
CA ARG A 137 24.03 -7.09 12.91
C ARG A 137 23.95 -7.03 14.41
N ASN A 138 22.85 -6.55 14.96
CA ASN A 138 22.77 -6.18 16.38
C ASN A 138 22.06 -7.19 17.26
N HIS A 139 21.23 -8.02 16.67
CA HIS A 139 20.44 -9.01 17.44
C HIS A 139 19.53 -8.38 18.49
N LEU A 140 19.04 -7.16 18.23
CA LEU A 140 18.28 -6.43 19.24
C LEU A 140 16.79 -6.54 19.07
N PHE A 141 16.30 -6.94 17.92
CA PHE A 141 14.87 -6.91 17.65
C PHE A 141 14.25 -8.29 17.83
N PRO A 142 13.07 -8.34 18.45
CA PRO A 142 12.41 -9.63 18.67
C PRO A 142 11.94 -10.24 17.36
N PRO A 143 12.16 -11.56 17.19
CA PRO A 143 11.70 -12.22 15.96
C PRO A 143 10.20 -12.18 15.75
N GLN A 144 9.42 -12.11 16.81
CA GLN A 144 7.97 -12.11 16.67
C GLN A 144 7.45 -10.90 15.91
N LYS A 145 8.19 -9.81 15.87
CA LYS A 145 7.80 -8.67 15.07
C LYS A 145 7.77 -9.01 13.60
N LEU A 146 8.70 -9.83 13.17
CA LEU A 146 8.77 -10.25 11.79
C LEU A 146 7.70 -11.27 11.47
N SER A 147 7.40 -12.17 12.38
CA SER A 147 6.41 -13.21 12.12
C SER A 147 5.00 -12.64 11.94
N LYS A 148 4.73 -11.47 12.49
CA LYS A 148 3.43 -10.81 12.29
C LYS A 148 3.15 -10.55 10.81
N TYR A 149 4.16 -10.37 10.02
CA TYR A 149 3.98 -9.98 8.64
C TYR A 149 3.88 -11.14 7.68
N SER A 150 4.39 -12.28 8.05
CA SER A 150 4.29 -13.44 7.17
C SER A 150 2.84 -13.89 7.00
N ALA A 151 2.00 -13.68 8.01
CA ALA A 151 0.59 -14.02 7.90
C ALA A 151 -0.17 -13.11 6.96
N GLY A 152 0.32 -11.91 6.73
CA GLY A 152 -0.35 -10.96 5.84
C GLY A 152 -0.34 -11.39 4.38
N SER A 153 0.57 -12.27 4.01
CA SER A 153 0.68 -12.71 2.62
C SER A 153 -0.58 -13.43 2.14
N LYS A 154 -1.40 -13.89 3.05
CA LYS A 154 -2.61 -14.63 2.70
C LYS A 154 -3.83 -13.75 2.57
N ASN A 155 -3.75 -12.50 2.92
CA ASN A 155 -4.88 -11.58 2.86
C ASN A 155 -5.12 -11.16 1.42
N LYS A 156 -6.38 -11.05 1.08
CA LYS A 156 -6.76 -10.62 -0.26
C LYS A 156 -6.91 -9.11 -0.30
N LEU A 157 -6.66 -8.56 -1.48
CA LEU A 157 -6.90 -7.14 -1.72
C LEU A 157 -8.40 -6.88 -1.76
N GLU A 158 -8.81 -5.76 -1.20
CA GLU A 158 -10.23 -5.38 -1.22
C GLU A 158 -10.50 -4.19 -2.10
#